data_837b20003927e2d947836eaef1e5ce19
#
_entry.id   837b20003927e2d947836eaef1e5ce19
#
_cell.length_a   1.000
_cell.length_b   1.000
_cell.length_c   1.000
_cell.angle_alpha   90.00
_cell.angle_beta   90.00
_cell.angle_gamma   90.00
#
_symmetry.space_group_name_H-M   'P 1'
#
loop_
_entity.id
_entity.type
_entity.pdbx_description
1 polymer ?
#
loop_
_entity_poly.entity_id
_entity_poly.type
_entity_poly.pdbx_seq_one_letter_code
_entity_poly.pdbx_strand_id
1 'polypeptide(L)'
;ALARLERVAQPLEQPDNANSKSLYHNFVLETNNVTIEEDLSRRDLTINSIASKIGLDFKSPLESMTNNDINKLYNSKHIDFLVDPFNGLKDIQNKQLKHTSEAFQEDPVRILRITRFAARYHDNGFQIANETKELIQSMLDKNMLSINDKNITGERVFLEIQKGLSENNADVMFKELRGLNALKHVMPELDNLFGVPQPEQYHPEIDSGVHSLMVLKQACKMNLSNEARFAALLHDLGKGVTDKNLLPKHHGHEEAGVPLVEDVCKRLKVPNTYSRLANIVCEKHLNIHKAKDLNYKTIFKLLHDKRLKNDEFIDFVKVCHADATGRLGMENKSYPQADHMIKLYQTFKQSMSSNEPDSLKN
;
A
#
# COMPACT_ATOMS: atom_id res chain seq x y z
N ALA A 1 28.20 7.32 -8.50
CA ALA A 1 28.14 7.92 -9.83
C ALA A 1 26.82 8.71 -9.93
N LEU A 2 26.91 9.94 -10.37
CA LEU A 2 25.76 10.79 -10.64
C LEU A 2 25.14 10.35 -11.97
N ALA A 3 23.84 10.25 -12.02
CA ALA A 3 23.12 9.82 -13.21
C ALA A 3 21.84 10.65 -13.39
N ARG A 4 21.60 11.09 -14.60
CA ARG A 4 20.38 11.80 -15.00
C ARG A 4 19.47 10.84 -15.75
N LEU A 5 18.21 10.74 -15.33
CA LEU A 5 17.17 9.99 -16.01
C LEU A 5 16.24 10.96 -16.74
N GLU A 6 16.19 10.89 -18.05
CA GLU A 6 15.26 11.68 -18.86
C GLU A 6 14.19 10.79 -19.49
N ARG A 7 12.95 11.27 -19.49
CA ARG A 7 11.86 10.61 -20.20
C ARG A 7 11.97 10.90 -21.69
N VAL A 8 12.06 9.85 -22.52
CA VAL A 8 12.12 9.99 -23.98
C VAL A 8 10.70 9.98 -24.53
N ALA A 9 10.39 10.97 -25.37
CA ALA A 9 9.08 11.11 -26.00
C ALA A 9 8.82 10.09 -27.12
N GLN A 10 9.85 9.38 -27.61
CA GLN A 10 9.73 8.32 -28.62
C GLN A 10 10.53 7.07 -28.21
N PRO A 11 10.07 5.85 -28.57
CA PRO A 11 10.85 4.64 -28.32
C PRO A 11 12.14 4.67 -29.14
N LEU A 12 13.28 4.53 -28.48
CA LEU A 12 14.54 4.22 -29.18
C LEU A 12 14.45 2.79 -29.70
N GLU A 13 14.88 2.58 -30.94
CA GLU A 13 15.09 1.23 -31.49
C GLU A 13 16.04 0.46 -30.57
N GLN A 14 15.63 -0.72 -30.18
CA GLN A 14 16.34 -1.55 -29.20
C GLN A 14 17.67 -2.04 -29.78
N PRO A 15 18.77 -1.99 -29.04
CA PRO A 15 19.88 -2.89 -29.29
C PRO A 15 19.47 -4.30 -28.79
N ASP A 16 19.57 -5.26 -29.67
CA ASP A 16 19.33 -6.69 -29.40
C ASP A 16 20.23 -7.19 -28.26
N ASN A 17 19.71 -7.22 -27.05
CA ASN A 17 20.14 -8.14 -26.00
C ASN A 17 19.03 -8.25 -24.92
N ALA A 18 18.14 -9.18 -25.17
CA ALA A 18 17.04 -9.53 -24.30
C ALA A 18 17.54 -10.32 -23.09
N ASN A 19 17.55 -9.73 -21.90
CA ASN A 19 17.30 -10.47 -20.65
C ASN A 19 17.20 -9.62 -19.38
N SER A 20 16.86 -8.34 -19.46
CA SER A 20 16.33 -7.62 -18.30
C SER A 20 15.12 -6.79 -18.75
N LYS A 21 13.90 -7.21 -18.38
CA LYS A 21 12.72 -6.35 -18.50
C LYS A 21 12.91 -5.18 -17.52
N SER A 22 13.59 -4.12 -17.97
CA SER A 22 13.78 -2.90 -17.24
C SER A 22 12.41 -2.25 -17.02
N LEU A 23 12.05 -1.99 -15.78
CA LEU A 23 10.87 -1.20 -15.36
C LEU A 23 10.92 0.27 -15.85
N TYR A 24 11.99 0.66 -16.57
CA TYR A 24 12.34 2.01 -16.97
C TYR A 24 12.37 2.20 -18.48
N HIS A 25 11.47 1.56 -19.23
CA HIS A 25 11.47 1.59 -20.71
C HIS A 25 11.44 2.99 -21.37
N ASN A 26 11.15 4.05 -20.61
CA ASN A 26 11.00 5.40 -21.15
C ASN A 26 11.99 6.40 -20.56
N PHE A 27 13.12 5.96 -19.99
CA PHE A 27 14.12 6.85 -19.40
C PHE A 27 15.49 6.61 -20.03
N VAL A 28 16.20 7.68 -20.33
CA VAL A 28 17.61 7.65 -20.72
C VAL A 28 18.47 7.99 -19.50
N LEU A 29 19.52 7.22 -19.30
CA LEU A 29 20.51 7.45 -18.24
C LEU A 29 21.66 8.30 -18.80
N GLU A 30 21.76 9.55 -18.38
CA GLU A 30 22.93 10.40 -18.62
C GLU A 30 23.88 10.34 -17.43
N THR A 31 25.15 10.06 -17.69
CA THR A 31 26.19 9.92 -16.65
C THR A 31 27.33 10.94 -16.82
N ASN A 32 27.41 11.60 -17.97
CA ASN A 32 28.47 12.52 -18.28
C ASN A 32 28.03 13.97 -18.03
N ASN A 33 28.87 14.75 -17.34
CA ASN A 33 28.68 16.17 -17.07
C ASN A 33 27.43 16.54 -16.23
N VAL A 34 26.86 15.60 -15.45
CA VAL A 34 25.75 15.89 -14.53
C VAL A 34 26.32 16.43 -13.22
N THR A 35 25.92 17.63 -12.82
CA THR A 35 26.25 18.18 -11.50
C THR A 35 25.41 17.51 -10.39
N ILE A 36 25.86 17.65 -9.14
CA ILE A 36 25.10 17.13 -8.01
C ILE A 36 23.77 17.86 -7.84
N GLU A 37 23.74 19.15 -8.10
CA GLU A 37 22.54 19.99 -8.03
C GLU A 37 21.52 19.58 -9.09
N GLU A 38 21.95 19.23 -10.29
CA GLU A 38 21.08 18.72 -11.36
C GLU A 38 20.50 17.38 -10.99
N ASP A 39 21.28 16.43 -10.44
CA ASP A 39 20.75 15.15 -9.95
C ASP A 39 19.74 15.37 -8.82
N LEU A 40 20.07 16.23 -7.85
CA LEU A 40 19.18 16.51 -6.73
C LEU A 40 17.89 17.21 -7.17
N SER A 41 17.93 18.09 -8.20
CA SER A 41 16.76 18.82 -8.70
C SER A 41 15.66 17.92 -9.25
N ARG A 42 16.01 16.73 -9.73
CA ARG A 42 15.09 15.77 -10.35
C ARG A 42 14.54 14.73 -9.36
N ARG A 43 14.93 14.80 -8.11
CA ARG A 43 14.39 13.93 -7.08
C ARG A 43 12.95 14.30 -6.72
N ASP A 44 12.25 13.37 -6.07
CA ASP A 44 10.84 13.53 -5.75
C ASP A 44 10.58 14.60 -4.69
N LEU A 45 11.32 14.57 -3.56
CA LEU A 45 11.10 15.45 -2.41
C LEU A 45 12.37 16.16 -1.99
N THR A 46 12.24 17.39 -1.48
CA THR A 46 13.35 18.19 -0.94
C THR A 46 14.12 17.43 0.14
N ILE A 47 13.42 16.72 1.02
CA ILE A 47 14.02 15.89 2.09
C ILE A 47 14.85 14.72 1.54
N ASN A 48 14.61 14.30 0.30
CA ASN A 48 15.38 13.26 -0.42
C ASN A 48 16.44 13.88 -1.36
N SER A 49 16.50 15.22 -1.43
CA SER A 49 17.40 15.99 -2.31
C SER A 49 18.54 16.64 -1.54
N ILE A 50 18.95 16.01 -0.46
CA ILE A 50 20.11 16.37 0.35
C ILE A 50 21.21 15.38 0.05
N ALA A 51 22.42 15.86 -0.18
CA ALA A 51 23.60 15.03 -0.37
C ALA A 51 24.73 15.44 0.58
N SER A 52 25.65 14.51 0.84
CA SER A 52 26.87 14.78 1.56
C SER A 52 28.05 14.23 0.80
N LYS A 53 29.17 14.95 0.77
CA LYS A 53 30.43 14.43 0.29
C LYS A 53 30.95 13.42 1.32
N ILE A 54 30.96 12.15 0.96
CA ILE A 54 31.52 11.10 1.83
C ILE A 54 33.05 11.22 1.79
N GLY A 55 33.64 11.67 2.90
CA GLY A 55 35.08 11.51 3.13
C GLY A 55 35.41 10.06 3.46
N LEU A 56 36.64 9.64 3.21
CA LEU A 56 37.13 8.27 3.51
C LEU A 56 37.06 7.88 5.00
N ASP A 57 36.71 8.83 5.89
CA ASP A 57 36.63 8.66 7.34
C ASP A 57 35.23 8.31 7.88
N PHE A 58 34.21 8.18 7.01
CA PHE A 58 32.86 7.78 7.43
C PHE A 58 32.82 6.28 7.69
N LYS A 59 32.80 5.88 8.99
CA LYS A 59 32.84 4.49 9.44
C LYS A 59 31.46 3.83 9.57
N SER A 60 30.34 4.53 9.32
CA SER A 60 29.00 3.97 9.46
C SER A 60 28.12 4.23 8.23
N PRO A 61 27.34 3.24 7.76
CA PRO A 61 26.36 3.43 6.69
C PRO A 61 25.30 4.44 7.13
N LEU A 62 24.94 5.39 6.25
CA LEU A 62 23.87 6.39 6.48
C LEU A 62 22.52 5.75 6.87
N GLU A 63 22.28 4.51 6.47
CA GLU A 63 21.06 3.73 6.79
C GLU A 63 20.93 3.36 8.27
N SER A 64 22.01 3.43 9.05
CA SER A 64 22.02 3.14 10.48
C SER A 64 22.00 4.38 11.39
N MET A 65 21.89 5.57 10.82
CA MET A 65 21.89 6.82 11.57
C MET A 65 20.54 7.05 12.27
N THR A 66 20.60 7.25 13.58
CA THR A 66 19.44 7.67 14.38
C THR A 66 19.16 9.16 14.21
N ASN A 67 17.95 9.61 14.59
CA ASN A 67 17.63 11.04 14.65
C ASN A 67 18.62 11.86 15.51
N ASN A 68 19.21 11.23 16.53
CA ASN A 68 20.25 11.83 17.35
C ASN A 68 21.56 12.03 16.57
N ASP A 69 21.91 11.10 15.67
CA ASP A 69 23.11 11.21 14.85
C ASP A 69 22.93 12.26 13.77
N ILE A 70 21.73 12.39 13.19
CA ILE A 70 21.37 13.46 12.26
C ILE A 70 21.42 14.81 12.97
N ASN A 71 20.90 14.93 14.18
CA ASN A 71 20.99 16.15 14.99
C ASN A 71 22.44 16.49 15.38
N LYS A 72 23.28 15.50 15.64
CA LYS A 72 24.72 15.70 15.90
C LYS A 72 25.46 16.16 14.65
N LEU A 73 25.14 15.59 13.48
CA LEU A 73 25.65 16.06 12.19
C LEU A 73 25.24 17.52 11.92
N TYR A 74 23.96 17.84 12.20
CA TYR A 74 23.41 19.17 12.03
C TYR A 74 24.08 20.22 12.93
N ASN A 75 24.44 19.83 14.16
CA ASN A 75 25.10 20.71 15.16
C ASN A 75 26.63 20.63 15.13
N SER A 76 27.20 19.76 14.29
CA SER A 76 28.67 19.64 14.17
C SER A 76 29.19 20.53 13.03
N LYS A 77 30.48 20.86 13.11
CA LYS A 77 31.21 21.59 12.06
C LYS A 77 31.27 20.89 10.68
N HIS A 78 30.56 19.76 10.54
CA HIS A 78 30.46 18.98 9.30
C HIS A 78 29.30 19.39 8.39
N ILE A 79 28.53 20.43 8.75
CA ILE A 79 27.47 21.02 7.87
C ILE A 79 28.05 21.54 6.56
N ASP A 80 29.30 21.98 6.56
CA ASP A 80 30.00 22.52 5.37
C ASP A 80 30.14 21.46 4.24
N PHE A 81 29.83 20.19 4.51
CA PHE A 81 29.83 19.10 3.53
C PHE A 81 28.46 18.71 3.00
N LEU A 82 27.39 19.32 3.52
CA LEU A 82 26.03 19.05 3.04
C LEU A 82 25.69 19.95 1.85
N VAL A 83 25.21 19.32 0.79
CA VAL A 83 24.66 19.97 -0.40
C VAL A 83 23.15 19.89 -0.30
N ASP A 84 22.50 21.01 0.01
CA ASP A 84 21.05 21.13 0.16
C ASP A 84 20.52 22.34 -0.63
N PRO A 85 20.55 22.27 -1.97
CA PRO A 85 20.16 23.39 -2.83
C PRO A 85 18.65 23.68 -2.80
N PHE A 86 17.83 22.74 -2.26
CA PHE A 86 16.37 22.82 -2.26
C PHE A 86 15.78 23.00 -0.85
N ASN A 87 16.60 23.33 0.15
CA ASN A 87 16.18 23.56 1.54
C ASN A 87 15.49 22.33 2.21
N GLY A 88 15.92 21.12 1.87
CA GLY A 88 15.37 19.89 2.44
C GLY A 88 15.54 19.81 3.95
N LEU A 89 16.66 20.33 4.51
CA LEU A 89 16.86 20.41 5.95
C LEU A 89 15.82 21.30 6.64
N LYS A 90 15.46 22.42 6.02
CA LYS A 90 14.41 23.31 6.52
C LYS A 90 13.05 22.63 6.47
N ASP A 91 12.76 21.87 5.41
CA ASP A 91 11.50 21.13 5.29
C ASP A 91 11.42 19.97 6.30
N ILE A 92 12.55 19.31 6.62
CA ILE A 92 12.62 18.35 7.73
C ILE A 92 12.26 19.02 9.07
N GLN A 93 12.84 20.18 9.37
CA GLN A 93 12.55 20.93 10.60
C GLN A 93 11.08 21.33 10.69
N ASN A 94 10.52 21.79 9.55
CA ASN A 94 9.12 22.22 9.44
C ASN A 94 8.15 21.05 9.25
N LYS A 95 8.67 19.80 9.17
CA LYS A 95 7.87 18.58 8.96
C LYS A 95 7.04 18.65 7.68
N GLN A 96 7.65 19.14 6.59
CA GLN A 96 7.01 19.31 5.29
C GLN A 96 7.51 18.27 4.29
N LEU A 97 6.56 17.64 3.60
CA LEU A 97 6.82 16.83 2.42
C LEU A 97 6.56 17.73 1.21
N LYS A 98 7.65 18.25 0.64
CA LYS A 98 7.61 19.18 -0.46
C LYS A 98 8.30 18.61 -1.69
N HIS A 99 7.73 18.81 -2.88
CA HIS A 99 8.38 18.46 -4.14
C HIS A 99 9.66 19.30 -4.35
N THR A 100 10.66 18.70 -5.00
CA THR A 100 11.95 19.36 -5.18
C THR A 100 11.91 20.47 -6.23
N SER A 101 11.28 20.18 -7.36
CA SER A 101 11.16 21.09 -8.51
C SER A 101 10.00 20.67 -9.40
N GLU A 102 9.79 21.44 -10.51
CA GLU A 102 8.81 21.07 -11.55
C GLU A 102 9.09 19.70 -12.19
N ALA A 103 10.30 19.17 -12.08
CA ALA A 103 10.64 17.82 -12.50
C ALA A 103 9.81 16.74 -11.77
N PHE A 104 9.14 17.07 -10.66
CA PHE A 104 8.19 16.19 -10.00
C PHE A 104 7.12 15.67 -10.97
N GLN A 105 6.68 16.47 -11.92
CA GLN A 105 5.67 16.12 -12.92
C GLN A 105 6.15 15.10 -13.96
N GLU A 106 7.45 14.90 -14.11
CA GLU A 106 8.01 13.96 -15.10
C GLU A 106 7.61 12.50 -14.81
N ASP A 107 7.34 12.18 -13.54
CA ASP A 107 6.92 10.86 -13.12
C ASP A 107 5.70 10.92 -12.19
N PRO A 108 4.49 10.74 -12.70
CA PRO A 108 3.28 10.82 -11.89
C PRO A 108 3.20 9.78 -10.75
N VAL A 109 4.00 8.70 -10.78
CA VAL A 109 4.12 7.75 -9.66
C VAL A 109 4.64 8.44 -8.40
N ARG A 110 5.29 9.60 -8.52
CA ARG A 110 5.72 10.41 -7.38
C ARG A 110 4.55 10.86 -6.49
N ILE A 111 3.32 10.92 -7.03
CA ILE A 111 2.11 11.17 -6.23
C ILE A 111 1.90 10.03 -5.22
N LEU A 112 2.07 8.77 -5.63
CA LEU A 112 1.98 7.65 -4.70
C LEU A 112 3.16 7.65 -3.71
N ARG A 113 4.34 8.04 -4.18
CA ARG A 113 5.53 8.09 -3.34
C ARG A 113 5.39 9.11 -2.20
N ILE A 114 4.90 10.32 -2.49
CA ILE A 114 4.72 11.35 -1.44
C ILE A 114 3.65 10.92 -0.43
N THR A 115 2.54 10.29 -0.87
CA THR A 115 1.53 9.80 0.07
C THR A 115 2.04 8.62 0.91
N ARG A 116 2.92 7.78 0.37
CA ARG A 116 3.65 6.76 1.13
C ARG A 116 4.60 7.39 2.15
N PHE A 117 5.34 8.45 1.80
CA PHE A 117 6.15 9.18 2.76
C PHE A 117 5.32 9.85 3.85
N ALA A 118 4.11 10.33 3.54
CA ALA A 118 3.17 10.82 4.54
C ALA A 118 2.76 9.70 5.53
N ALA A 119 2.53 8.48 5.06
CA ALA A 119 2.30 7.32 5.91
C ALA A 119 3.52 6.98 6.78
N ARG A 120 4.73 6.98 6.20
CA ARG A 120 6.00 6.68 6.88
C ARG A 120 6.30 7.66 8.01
N TYR A 121 6.10 8.95 7.77
CA TYR A 121 6.46 10.01 8.71
C TYR A 121 5.26 10.58 9.45
N HIS A 122 4.11 9.86 9.43
CA HIS A 122 2.88 10.29 10.08
C HIS A 122 3.08 10.58 11.56
N ASP A 123 3.69 9.65 12.29
CA ASP A 123 3.92 9.78 13.74
C ASP A 123 4.93 10.89 14.08
N ASN A 124 5.74 11.31 13.10
CA ASN A 124 6.63 12.46 13.23
C ASN A 124 5.93 13.79 12.94
N GLY A 125 4.66 13.77 12.51
CA GLY A 125 3.84 14.94 12.24
C GLY A 125 4.13 15.61 10.89
N PHE A 126 4.73 14.91 9.93
CA PHE A 126 4.95 15.43 8.58
C PHE A 126 3.64 15.57 7.81
N GLN A 127 3.55 16.64 7.01
CA GLN A 127 2.39 16.95 6.17
C GLN A 127 2.85 17.32 4.75
N ILE A 128 2.00 17.03 3.78
CA ILE A 128 2.25 17.43 2.38
C ILE A 128 2.08 18.94 2.26
N ALA A 129 3.11 19.63 1.74
CA ALA A 129 3.12 21.07 1.56
C ALA A 129 2.01 21.53 0.58
N ASN A 130 1.43 22.73 0.82
CA ASN A 130 0.31 23.23 0.02
C ASN A 130 0.67 23.40 -1.46
N GLU A 131 1.84 23.95 -1.76
CA GLU A 131 2.35 24.11 -3.13
C GLU A 131 2.49 22.75 -3.84
N THR A 132 2.79 21.68 -3.09
CA THR A 132 2.86 20.33 -3.67
C THR A 132 1.47 19.76 -3.92
N LYS A 133 0.49 20.06 -3.06
CA LYS A 133 -0.91 19.70 -3.31
C LYS A 133 -1.46 20.38 -4.56
N GLU A 134 -1.14 21.65 -4.74
CA GLU A 134 -1.52 22.45 -5.93
C GLU A 134 -0.90 21.86 -7.20
N LEU A 135 0.39 21.52 -7.15
CA LEU A 135 1.07 20.86 -8.26
C LEU A 135 0.43 19.52 -8.61
N ILE A 136 0.16 18.68 -7.60
CA ILE A 136 -0.53 17.40 -7.79
C ILE A 136 -1.90 17.62 -8.42
N GLN A 137 -2.69 18.59 -7.95
CA GLN A 137 -3.99 18.89 -8.55
C GLN A 137 -3.86 19.25 -10.03
N SER A 138 -2.89 20.11 -10.39
CA SER A 138 -2.60 20.43 -11.80
C SER A 138 -2.22 19.19 -12.64
N MET A 139 -1.48 18.24 -12.06
CA MET A 139 -1.16 16.97 -12.73
C MET A 139 -2.40 16.09 -12.95
N LEU A 140 -3.30 16.04 -11.97
CA LEU A 140 -4.55 15.27 -12.06
C LEU A 140 -5.51 15.89 -13.08
N ASP A 141 -5.62 17.23 -13.14
CA ASP A 141 -6.44 17.94 -14.12
C ASP A 141 -5.97 17.67 -15.56
N LYS A 142 -4.65 17.45 -15.74
CA LYS A 142 -4.05 17.03 -17.02
C LYS A 142 -4.12 15.52 -17.25
N ASN A 143 -4.83 14.76 -16.39
CA ASN A 143 -4.95 13.30 -16.44
C ASN A 143 -3.59 12.56 -16.49
N MET A 144 -2.57 13.09 -15.83
CA MET A 144 -1.22 12.51 -15.85
C MET A 144 -1.14 11.20 -15.05
N LEU A 145 -2.00 11.00 -14.03
CA LEU A 145 -2.08 9.77 -13.24
C LEU A 145 -3.03 8.74 -13.89
N SER A 146 -2.84 8.47 -15.18
CA SER A 146 -3.60 7.46 -15.91
C SER A 146 -2.81 6.16 -16.01
N ILE A 147 -3.38 5.09 -15.44
CA ILE A 147 -2.74 3.76 -15.43
C ILE A 147 -3.03 3.09 -16.78
N ASN A 148 -2.04 3.05 -17.62
CA ASN A 148 -2.04 2.35 -18.91
C ASN A 148 -0.60 2.00 -19.29
N ASP A 149 -0.44 1.05 -20.22
CA ASP A 149 0.88 0.54 -20.60
C ASP A 149 1.79 1.60 -21.27
N LYS A 150 1.23 2.76 -21.67
CA LYS A 150 2.00 3.84 -22.34
C LYS A 150 2.56 4.87 -21.34
N ASN A 151 1.83 5.17 -20.28
CA ASN A 151 2.20 6.23 -19.32
C ASN A 151 2.72 5.67 -18.00
N ILE A 152 1.84 4.99 -17.25
CA ILE A 152 2.17 4.40 -15.95
C ILE A 152 1.70 2.96 -15.97
N THR A 153 2.61 2.01 -15.78
CA THR A 153 2.23 0.60 -15.73
C THR A 153 1.63 0.25 -14.37
N GLY A 154 0.71 -0.71 -14.37
CA GLY A 154 0.07 -1.18 -13.14
C GLY A 154 1.09 -1.72 -12.13
N GLU A 155 2.16 -2.37 -12.60
CA GLU A 155 3.23 -2.88 -11.75
C GLU A 155 3.94 -1.77 -10.96
N ARG A 156 4.21 -0.62 -11.60
CA ARG A 156 4.86 0.51 -10.92
C ARG A 156 3.97 1.09 -9.84
N VAL A 157 2.66 1.18 -10.11
CA VAL A 157 1.66 1.64 -9.14
C VAL A 157 1.59 0.65 -7.97
N PHE A 158 1.45 -0.64 -8.27
CA PHE A 158 1.37 -1.67 -7.22
C PHE A 158 2.64 -1.74 -6.37
N LEU A 159 3.82 -1.54 -6.95
CA LEU A 159 5.08 -1.52 -6.20
C LEU A 159 5.09 -0.41 -5.11
N GLU A 160 4.57 0.78 -5.40
CA GLU A 160 4.46 1.84 -4.38
C GLU A 160 3.33 1.55 -3.37
N ILE A 161 2.20 0.95 -3.81
CA ILE A 161 1.17 0.44 -2.89
C ILE A 161 1.75 -0.62 -1.94
N GLN A 162 2.48 -1.59 -2.47
CA GLN A 162 3.12 -2.65 -1.68
C GLN A 162 4.06 -2.09 -0.62
N LYS A 163 4.90 -1.10 -0.99
CA LYS A 163 5.75 -0.38 -0.03
C LYS A 163 4.93 0.40 0.99
N GLY A 164 3.82 1.01 0.58
CA GLY A 164 2.90 1.71 1.48
C GLY A 164 2.22 0.78 2.47
N LEU A 165 1.81 -0.41 2.03
CA LEU A 165 1.27 -1.45 2.91
C LEU A 165 2.29 -1.92 3.96
N SER A 166 3.60 -1.79 3.71
CA SER A 166 4.65 -2.13 4.67
C SER A 166 4.85 -1.06 5.75
N GLU A 167 4.28 0.14 5.60
CA GLU A 167 4.40 1.20 6.60
C GLU A 167 3.50 0.91 7.82
N ASN A 168 3.86 1.45 8.98
CA ASN A 168 3.07 1.26 10.20
C ASN A 168 1.69 1.93 10.12
N ASN A 169 1.60 3.05 9.41
CA ASN A 169 0.38 3.82 9.20
C ASN A 169 -0.05 3.73 7.73
N ALA A 170 -0.18 2.52 7.19
CA ALA A 170 -0.52 2.30 5.78
C ALA A 170 -1.86 2.96 5.37
N ASP A 171 -2.83 3.05 6.29
CA ASP A 171 -4.11 3.74 6.11
C ASP A 171 -3.93 5.20 5.71
N VAL A 172 -2.89 5.87 6.22
CA VAL A 172 -2.59 7.28 5.91
C VAL A 172 -2.26 7.48 4.43
N MET A 173 -1.57 6.54 3.77
CA MET A 173 -1.30 6.63 2.34
C MET A 173 -2.60 6.76 1.53
N PHE A 174 -3.59 5.94 1.81
CA PHE A 174 -4.87 5.94 1.09
C PHE A 174 -5.74 7.14 1.49
N LYS A 175 -5.68 7.58 2.74
CA LYS A 175 -6.31 8.80 3.21
C LYS A 175 -5.76 10.03 2.47
N GLU A 176 -4.44 10.14 2.33
CA GLU A 176 -3.80 11.24 1.59
C GLU A 176 -4.11 11.17 0.09
N LEU A 177 -4.04 9.97 -0.54
CA LEU A 177 -4.46 9.79 -1.94
C LEU A 177 -5.88 10.28 -2.17
N ARG A 178 -6.81 9.98 -1.25
CA ARG A 178 -8.18 10.46 -1.33
C ARG A 178 -8.27 11.98 -1.13
N GLY A 179 -7.61 12.52 -0.10
CA GLY A 179 -7.59 13.95 0.17
C GLY A 179 -7.04 14.79 -0.99
N LEU A 180 -6.16 14.21 -1.79
CA LEU A 180 -5.60 14.79 -3.02
C LEU A 180 -6.46 14.52 -4.27
N ASN A 181 -7.62 13.86 -4.16
CA ASN A 181 -8.42 13.38 -5.30
C ASN A 181 -7.67 12.41 -6.24
N ALA A 182 -6.58 11.80 -5.79
CA ALA A 182 -5.76 10.88 -6.57
C ALA A 182 -6.26 9.43 -6.46
N LEU A 183 -6.97 9.05 -5.38
CA LEU A 183 -7.40 7.67 -5.14
C LEU A 183 -8.29 7.14 -6.27
N LYS A 184 -9.22 7.94 -6.78
CA LYS A 184 -10.12 7.58 -7.89
C LYS A 184 -9.40 7.22 -9.20
N HIS A 185 -8.18 7.73 -9.40
CA HIS A 185 -7.35 7.42 -10.58
C HIS A 185 -6.55 6.12 -10.40
N VAL A 186 -6.27 5.76 -9.14
CA VAL A 186 -5.46 4.57 -8.78
C VAL A 186 -6.37 3.38 -8.52
N MET A 187 -7.38 3.57 -7.69
CA MET A 187 -8.25 2.52 -7.17
C MET A 187 -9.69 3.08 -7.00
N PRO A 188 -10.39 3.32 -8.14
CA PRO A 188 -11.75 3.88 -8.12
C PRO A 188 -12.74 3.01 -7.33
N GLU A 189 -12.52 1.69 -7.28
CA GLU A 189 -13.35 0.75 -6.53
C GLU A 189 -13.30 1.05 -5.03
N LEU A 190 -12.12 1.38 -4.51
CA LEU A 190 -11.94 1.78 -3.12
C LEU A 190 -12.48 3.20 -2.87
N ASP A 191 -12.25 4.12 -3.82
CA ASP A 191 -12.76 5.50 -3.70
C ASP A 191 -14.30 5.53 -3.65
N ASN A 192 -14.96 4.64 -4.38
CA ASN A 192 -16.43 4.52 -4.42
C ASN A 192 -17.04 4.01 -3.09
N LEU A 193 -16.27 3.49 -2.15
CA LEU A 193 -16.78 3.12 -0.83
C LEU A 193 -17.07 4.33 0.06
N PHE A 194 -16.42 5.45 -0.18
CA PHE A 194 -16.60 6.63 0.66
C PHE A 194 -17.93 7.32 0.35
N GLY A 195 -18.66 7.66 1.40
CA GLY A 195 -20.02 8.18 1.30
C GLY A 195 -21.09 7.09 1.21
N VAL A 196 -20.70 5.79 1.20
CA VAL A 196 -21.63 4.67 1.22
C VAL A 196 -21.95 4.31 2.66
N PRO A 197 -23.24 4.54 3.11
CA PRO A 197 -23.63 4.31 4.49
C PRO A 197 -23.82 2.83 4.77
N GLN A 198 -23.44 2.40 5.98
CA GLN A 198 -23.70 1.05 6.52
C GLN A 198 -24.44 1.15 7.86
N PRO A 199 -25.06 0.04 8.36
CA PRO A 199 -25.86 0.07 9.58
C PRO A 199 -25.03 0.47 10.81
N GLU A 200 -25.40 1.59 11.45
CA GLU A 200 -24.69 2.18 12.61
C GLU A 200 -24.55 1.19 13.78
N GLN A 201 -25.54 0.34 14.00
CA GLN A 201 -25.48 -0.65 15.09
C GLN A 201 -24.31 -1.64 14.98
N TYR A 202 -23.76 -1.85 13.77
CA TYR A 202 -22.63 -2.74 13.53
C TYR A 202 -21.36 -1.96 13.18
N HIS A 203 -21.53 -0.77 12.64
CA HIS A 203 -20.48 0.11 12.12
C HIS A 203 -20.70 1.55 12.60
N PRO A 204 -20.25 1.89 13.82
CA PRO A 204 -20.44 3.24 14.38
C PRO A 204 -19.80 4.35 13.54
N GLU A 205 -18.79 4.01 12.72
CA GLU A 205 -18.16 4.89 11.73
C GLU A 205 -19.07 5.21 10.54
N ILE A 206 -20.14 4.45 10.31
CA ILE A 206 -21.18 4.58 9.29
C ILE A 206 -20.67 4.47 7.84
N ASP A 207 -19.54 5.09 7.49
CA ASP A 207 -18.98 5.18 6.14
C ASP A 207 -18.14 3.93 5.82
N SER A 208 -18.47 3.25 4.70
CA SER A 208 -17.78 2.02 4.27
C SER A 208 -16.31 2.24 3.89
N GLY A 209 -15.97 3.40 3.30
CA GLY A 209 -14.58 3.73 2.94
C GLY A 209 -13.74 4.04 4.18
N VAL A 210 -14.32 4.76 5.15
CA VAL A 210 -13.68 5.00 6.45
C VAL A 210 -13.45 3.67 7.17
N HIS A 211 -14.44 2.77 7.16
CA HIS A 211 -14.30 1.43 7.71
C HIS A 211 -13.13 0.67 7.09
N SER A 212 -13.02 0.61 5.77
CA SER A 212 -11.91 -0.07 5.08
C SER A 212 -10.53 0.44 5.53
N LEU A 213 -10.39 1.76 5.73
CA LEU A 213 -9.14 2.34 6.26
C LEU A 213 -8.91 1.98 7.74
N MET A 214 -9.95 1.91 8.55
CA MET A 214 -9.84 1.48 9.95
C MET A 214 -9.44 0.01 10.06
N VAL A 215 -9.97 -0.86 9.19
CA VAL A 215 -9.58 -2.27 9.10
C VAL A 215 -8.11 -2.41 8.69
N LEU A 216 -7.66 -1.64 7.69
CA LEU A 216 -6.24 -1.59 7.30
C LEU A 216 -5.35 -1.14 8.48
N LYS A 217 -5.74 -0.08 9.18
CA LYS A 217 -5.02 0.40 10.38
C LYS A 217 -4.92 -0.67 11.46
N GLN A 218 -6.01 -1.41 11.69
CA GLN A 218 -6.03 -2.51 12.65
C GLN A 218 -5.13 -3.66 12.20
N ALA A 219 -5.15 -4.01 10.90
CA ALA A 219 -4.25 -4.99 10.31
C ALA A 219 -2.76 -4.60 10.48
N CYS A 220 -2.43 -3.30 10.37
CA CYS A 220 -1.08 -2.80 10.66
C CYS A 220 -0.71 -2.97 12.13
N LYS A 221 -1.59 -2.60 13.07
CA LYS A 221 -1.38 -2.79 14.51
C LYS A 221 -1.18 -4.25 14.91
N MET A 222 -1.87 -5.16 14.21
CA MET A 222 -1.73 -6.61 14.40
C MET A 222 -0.49 -7.19 13.69
N ASN A 223 0.35 -6.37 13.04
CA ASN A 223 1.53 -6.77 12.27
C ASN A 223 1.22 -7.86 11.22
N LEU A 224 0.09 -7.76 10.54
CA LEU A 224 -0.26 -8.70 9.48
C LEU A 224 0.67 -8.53 8.27
N SER A 225 0.77 -9.60 7.45
CA SER A 225 1.51 -9.58 6.18
C SER A 225 0.95 -8.53 5.22
N ASN A 226 1.74 -8.11 4.24
CA ASN A 226 1.28 -7.15 3.23
C ASN A 226 0.11 -7.70 2.40
N GLU A 227 0.09 -9.01 2.15
CA GLU A 227 -1.03 -9.72 1.50
C GLU A 227 -2.31 -9.60 2.32
N ALA A 228 -2.21 -9.79 3.63
CA ALA A 228 -3.34 -9.66 4.55
C ALA A 228 -3.80 -8.20 4.68
N ARG A 229 -2.88 -7.22 4.72
CA ARG A 229 -3.21 -5.79 4.72
C ARG A 229 -3.91 -5.36 3.43
N PHE A 230 -3.47 -5.87 2.29
CA PHE A 230 -4.14 -5.64 1.00
C PHE A 230 -5.54 -6.25 0.99
N ALA A 231 -5.70 -7.48 1.45
CA ALA A 231 -7.00 -8.12 1.58
C ALA A 231 -7.92 -7.36 2.55
N ALA A 232 -7.40 -6.87 3.68
CA ALA A 232 -8.12 -6.04 4.63
C ALA A 232 -8.67 -4.75 4.00
N LEU A 233 -7.86 -4.10 3.14
CA LEU A 233 -8.27 -2.88 2.44
C LEU A 233 -9.41 -3.11 1.45
N LEU A 234 -9.47 -4.30 0.81
CA LEU A 234 -10.38 -4.59 -0.31
C LEU A 234 -11.59 -5.47 0.08
N HIS A 235 -11.70 -5.91 1.36
CA HIS A 235 -12.67 -6.93 1.76
C HIS A 235 -14.12 -6.56 1.46
N ASP A 236 -14.45 -5.29 1.48
CA ASP A 236 -15.80 -4.73 1.38
C ASP A 236 -16.09 -3.97 0.08
N LEU A 237 -15.26 -4.14 -0.98
CA LEU A 237 -15.43 -3.39 -2.23
C LEU A 237 -16.84 -3.49 -2.83
N GLY A 238 -17.51 -4.63 -2.63
CA GLY A 238 -18.87 -4.84 -3.13
C GLY A 238 -19.92 -3.91 -2.51
N LYS A 239 -19.67 -3.30 -1.35
CA LYS A 239 -20.57 -2.29 -0.78
C LYS A 239 -20.69 -1.05 -1.66
N GLY A 240 -19.62 -0.72 -2.41
CA GLY A 240 -19.60 0.42 -3.33
C GLY A 240 -20.54 0.31 -4.53
N VAL A 241 -21.02 -0.89 -4.86
CA VAL A 241 -21.95 -1.17 -5.95
C VAL A 241 -23.36 -1.57 -5.49
N THR A 242 -23.63 -1.47 -4.19
CA THR A 242 -24.96 -1.73 -3.64
C THR A 242 -26.00 -0.75 -4.21
N ASP A 243 -27.16 -1.26 -4.63
CA ASP A 243 -28.29 -0.42 -5.06
C ASP A 243 -28.67 0.55 -3.94
N LYS A 244 -28.78 1.84 -4.29
CA LYS A 244 -29.09 2.92 -3.35
C LYS A 244 -30.40 2.70 -2.58
N ASN A 245 -31.37 1.99 -3.15
CA ASN A 245 -32.64 1.66 -2.51
C ASN A 245 -32.49 0.61 -1.39
N LEU A 246 -31.38 -0.13 -1.34
CA LEU A 246 -31.12 -1.14 -0.31
C LEU A 246 -30.33 -0.59 0.88
N LEU A 247 -29.74 0.59 0.72
CA LEU A 247 -28.92 1.22 1.77
C LEU A 247 -29.74 1.45 3.05
N PRO A 248 -29.14 1.30 4.21
CA PRO A 248 -27.73 0.97 4.48
C PRO A 248 -27.40 -0.52 4.52
N LYS A 249 -28.24 -1.40 3.97
CA LYS A 249 -28.02 -2.85 3.94
C LYS A 249 -27.30 -3.27 2.67
N HIS A 250 -26.30 -4.15 2.81
CA HIS A 250 -25.41 -4.59 1.72
C HIS A 250 -25.50 -6.11 1.48
N HIS A 251 -26.73 -6.61 1.25
CA HIS A 251 -26.92 -8.04 0.98
C HIS A 251 -26.20 -8.44 -0.32
N GLY A 252 -25.36 -9.50 -0.24
CA GLY A 252 -24.63 -10.04 -1.39
C GLY A 252 -23.40 -9.20 -1.79
N HIS A 253 -22.92 -8.27 -0.92
CA HIS A 253 -21.72 -7.49 -1.21
C HIS A 253 -20.47 -8.36 -1.36
N GLU A 254 -20.40 -9.50 -0.68
CA GLU A 254 -19.28 -10.43 -0.78
C GLU A 254 -19.14 -10.95 -2.23
N GLU A 255 -20.25 -11.41 -2.83
CA GLU A 255 -20.26 -11.90 -4.21
C GLU A 255 -20.05 -10.77 -5.22
N ALA A 256 -20.66 -9.60 -4.98
CA ALA A 256 -20.51 -8.42 -5.83
C ALA A 256 -19.10 -7.82 -5.77
N GLY A 257 -18.37 -8.03 -4.67
CA GLY A 257 -17.02 -7.53 -4.48
C GLY A 257 -15.94 -8.31 -5.23
N VAL A 258 -16.13 -9.62 -5.45
CA VAL A 258 -15.12 -10.48 -6.09
C VAL A 258 -14.67 -9.94 -7.45
N PRO A 259 -15.55 -9.62 -8.42
CA PRO A 259 -15.13 -9.06 -9.70
C PRO A 259 -14.40 -7.71 -9.56
N LEU A 260 -14.75 -6.90 -8.56
CA LEU A 260 -14.07 -5.62 -8.32
C LEU A 260 -12.63 -5.84 -7.81
N VAL A 261 -12.43 -6.82 -6.91
CA VAL A 261 -11.08 -7.23 -6.48
C VAL A 261 -10.26 -7.75 -7.66
N GLU A 262 -10.86 -8.56 -8.54
CA GLU A 262 -10.21 -9.09 -9.74
C GLU A 262 -9.81 -7.96 -10.70
N ASP A 263 -10.67 -6.96 -10.92
CA ASP A 263 -10.39 -5.80 -11.76
C ASP A 263 -9.24 -4.95 -11.22
N VAL A 264 -9.22 -4.69 -9.91
CA VAL A 264 -8.09 -4.02 -9.23
C VAL A 264 -6.81 -4.82 -9.46
N CYS A 265 -6.85 -6.13 -9.20
CA CYS A 265 -5.67 -7.00 -9.32
C CYS A 265 -5.16 -7.08 -10.76
N LYS A 266 -6.04 -7.16 -11.75
CA LYS A 266 -5.69 -7.20 -13.17
C LYS A 266 -5.08 -5.87 -13.63
N ARG A 267 -5.72 -4.74 -13.31
CA ARG A 267 -5.27 -3.39 -13.68
C ARG A 267 -3.91 -3.04 -13.08
N LEU A 268 -3.70 -3.38 -11.81
CA LEU A 268 -2.45 -3.11 -11.11
C LEU A 268 -1.42 -4.22 -11.27
N LYS A 269 -1.75 -5.31 -11.99
CA LYS A 269 -0.89 -6.49 -12.18
C LYS A 269 -0.37 -7.05 -10.84
N VAL A 270 -1.29 -7.20 -9.90
CA VAL A 270 -1.02 -7.64 -8.53
C VAL A 270 -0.52 -9.11 -8.53
N PRO A 271 0.51 -9.46 -7.75
CA PRO A 271 0.97 -10.84 -7.62
C PRO A 271 -0.12 -11.78 -7.12
N ASN A 272 -0.10 -13.03 -7.57
CA ASN A 272 -1.11 -14.03 -7.26
C ASN A 272 -1.32 -14.31 -5.77
N THR A 273 -0.28 -14.12 -4.93
CA THR A 273 -0.39 -14.29 -3.47
C THR A 273 -1.34 -13.26 -2.85
N TYR A 274 -1.22 -12.00 -3.28
CA TYR A 274 -2.11 -10.92 -2.84
C TYR A 274 -3.54 -11.10 -3.38
N SER A 275 -3.68 -11.33 -4.70
CA SER A 275 -4.99 -11.40 -5.35
C SER A 275 -5.81 -12.58 -4.82
N ARG A 276 -5.18 -13.74 -4.61
CA ARG A 276 -5.84 -14.93 -4.08
C ARG A 276 -6.41 -14.71 -2.68
N LEU A 277 -5.60 -14.17 -1.77
CA LEU A 277 -6.05 -13.90 -0.39
C LEU A 277 -7.14 -12.82 -0.38
N ALA A 278 -6.99 -11.74 -1.16
CA ALA A 278 -7.99 -10.67 -1.24
C ALA A 278 -9.34 -11.18 -1.76
N ASN A 279 -9.36 -12.03 -2.80
CA ASN A 279 -10.58 -12.63 -3.33
C ASN A 279 -11.29 -13.51 -2.30
N ILE A 280 -10.55 -14.35 -1.58
CA ILE A 280 -11.15 -15.25 -0.58
C ILE A 280 -11.70 -14.46 0.61
N VAL A 281 -10.95 -13.45 1.07
CA VAL A 281 -11.41 -12.57 2.15
C VAL A 281 -12.70 -11.86 1.72
N CYS A 282 -12.72 -11.23 0.54
CA CYS A 282 -13.89 -10.55 0.01
C CYS A 282 -15.10 -11.49 -0.06
N GLU A 283 -14.93 -12.69 -0.61
CA GLU A 283 -16.01 -13.66 -0.80
C GLU A 283 -16.54 -14.29 0.50
N LYS A 284 -15.67 -14.43 1.54
CA LYS A 284 -15.98 -15.34 2.67
C LYS A 284 -15.78 -14.77 4.06
N HIS A 285 -15.46 -13.47 4.22
CA HIS A 285 -15.19 -12.91 5.56
C HIS A 285 -16.39 -13.05 6.51
N LEU A 286 -17.63 -12.90 6.03
CA LEU A 286 -18.83 -13.07 6.86
C LEU A 286 -18.99 -14.48 7.41
N ASN A 287 -18.47 -15.50 6.72
CA ASN A 287 -18.50 -16.87 7.24
C ASN A 287 -17.65 -17.01 8.51
N ILE A 288 -16.51 -16.32 8.58
CA ILE A 288 -15.69 -16.35 9.80
C ILE A 288 -16.39 -15.62 10.95
N HIS A 289 -17.07 -14.48 10.67
CA HIS A 289 -17.84 -13.78 11.69
C HIS A 289 -18.95 -14.65 12.29
N LYS A 290 -19.55 -15.51 11.47
CA LYS A 290 -20.62 -16.45 11.85
C LYS A 290 -20.10 -17.86 12.19
N ALA A 291 -18.79 -18.03 12.41
CA ALA A 291 -18.16 -19.36 12.52
C ALA A 291 -18.82 -20.31 13.53
N LYS A 292 -19.36 -19.77 14.63
CA LYS A 292 -20.03 -20.57 15.67
C LYS A 292 -21.41 -21.09 15.24
N ASP A 293 -22.03 -20.46 14.24
CA ASP A 293 -23.38 -20.79 13.76
C ASP A 293 -23.34 -21.58 12.45
N LEU A 294 -22.14 -21.81 11.89
CA LEU A 294 -21.96 -22.56 10.65
C LEU A 294 -22.16 -24.05 10.87
N ASN A 295 -22.79 -24.69 9.88
CA ASN A 295 -22.82 -26.16 9.82
C ASN A 295 -21.46 -26.75 9.43
N TYR A 296 -21.24 -28.02 9.79
CA TYR A 296 -19.97 -28.73 9.54
C TYR A 296 -19.56 -28.77 8.08
N LYS A 297 -20.51 -28.84 7.14
CA LYS A 297 -20.23 -28.87 5.70
C LYS A 297 -19.62 -27.54 5.23
N THR A 298 -20.11 -26.42 5.74
CA THR A 298 -19.57 -25.10 5.43
C THR A 298 -18.20 -24.91 6.04
N ILE A 299 -18.01 -25.27 7.31
CA ILE A 299 -16.70 -25.24 7.98
C ILE A 299 -15.68 -26.08 7.20
N PHE A 300 -16.03 -27.32 6.84
CA PHE A 300 -15.16 -28.21 6.07
C PHE A 300 -14.75 -27.59 4.72
N LYS A 301 -15.71 -26.98 3.99
CA LYS A 301 -15.41 -26.29 2.73
C LYS A 301 -14.46 -25.11 2.91
N LEU A 302 -14.58 -24.35 4.00
CA LEU A 302 -13.66 -23.24 4.32
C LEU A 302 -12.26 -23.77 4.62
N LEU A 303 -12.14 -24.80 5.47
CA LEU A 303 -10.85 -25.40 5.84
C LEU A 303 -10.15 -26.07 4.65
N HIS A 304 -10.92 -26.55 3.67
CA HIS A 304 -10.45 -27.27 2.49
C HIS A 304 -10.48 -26.42 1.20
N ASP A 305 -10.50 -25.09 1.34
CA ASP A 305 -10.46 -24.21 0.16
C ASP A 305 -9.08 -24.31 -0.51
N LYS A 306 -9.04 -24.98 -1.66
CA LYS A 306 -7.81 -25.27 -2.41
C LYS A 306 -7.09 -24.00 -2.93
N ARG A 307 -7.76 -22.86 -2.88
CA ARG A 307 -7.16 -21.59 -3.24
C ARG A 307 -6.17 -21.09 -2.17
N LEU A 308 -6.43 -21.43 -0.88
CA LEU A 308 -5.53 -21.11 0.23
C LEU A 308 -4.35 -22.08 0.26
N LYS A 309 -3.15 -21.54 0.25
CA LYS A 309 -1.89 -22.30 0.30
C LYS A 309 -1.19 -22.07 1.63
N ASN A 310 -0.45 -23.07 2.09
CA ASN A 310 0.30 -22.99 3.35
C ASN A 310 -0.60 -22.52 4.51
N ASP A 311 -0.20 -21.47 5.22
CA ASP A 311 -0.93 -20.89 6.36
C ASP A 311 -1.77 -19.65 5.99
N GLU A 312 -2.07 -19.43 4.70
CA GLU A 312 -2.92 -18.32 4.24
C GLU A 312 -4.33 -18.36 4.86
N PHE A 313 -4.80 -19.54 5.31
CA PHE A 313 -6.03 -19.63 6.10
C PHE A 313 -5.93 -18.86 7.41
N ILE A 314 -4.79 -18.90 8.07
CA ILE A 314 -4.55 -18.14 9.31
C ILE A 314 -4.59 -16.64 9.02
N ASP A 315 -3.97 -16.21 7.93
CA ASP A 315 -4.01 -14.80 7.49
C ASP A 315 -5.44 -14.36 7.14
N PHE A 316 -6.22 -15.20 6.44
CA PHE A 316 -7.65 -14.95 6.19
C PHE A 316 -8.41 -14.71 7.50
N VAL A 317 -8.28 -15.60 8.49
CA VAL A 317 -8.94 -15.46 9.80
C VAL A 317 -8.48 -14.20 10.54
N LYS A 318 -7.18 -13.86 10.46
CA LYS A 318 -6.64 -12.65 11.07
C LYS A 318 -7.16 -11.38 10.40
N VAL A 319 -7.39 -11.38 9.09
CA VAL A 319 -8.05 -10.26 8.40
C VAL A 319 -9.48 -10.08 8.89
N CYS A 320 -10.24 -11.16 9.07
CA CYS A 320 -11.59 -11.08 9.66
C CYS A 320 -11.56 -10.57 11.12
N HIS A 321 -10.50 -10.88 11.87
CA HIS A 321 -10.28 -10.30 13.20
C HIS A 321 -10.01 -8.79 13.09
N ALA A 322 -9.17 -8.36 12.15
CA ALA A 322 -8.92 -6.94 11.91
C ALA A 322 -10.19 -6.20 11.49
N ASP A 323 -11.08 -6.80 10.68
CA ASP A 323 -12.39 -6.25 10.34
C ASP A 323 -13.28 -6.10 11.59
N ALA A 324 -13.41 -7.12 12.39
CA ALA A 324 -14.26 -7.08 13.61
C ALA A 324 -13.80 -6.02 14.62
N THR A 325 -12.49 -5.76 14.70
CA THR A 325 -11.86 -4.82 15.63
C THR A 325 -11.44 -3.50 14.98
N GLY A 326 -11.50 -3.39 13.66
CA GLY A 326 -11.29 -2.17 12.89
C GLY A 326 -12.53 -1.28 12.82
N ARG A 327 -13.35 -1.22 13.87
CA ARG A 327 -14.58 -0.43 14.00
C ARG A 327 -14.44 0.54 15.14
N LEU A 328 -15.08 1.69 15.01
CA LEU A 328 -14.98 2.76 16.01
C LEU A 328 -15.40 2.27 17.41
N GLY A 329 -14.48 2.35 18.36
CA GLY A 329 -14.69 1.92 19.75
C GLY A 329 -14.65 0.41 19.96
N MET A 330 -14.28 -0.38 18.95
CA MET A 330 -14.19 -1.84 19.03
C MET A 330 -12.75 -2.37 18.94
N GLU A 331 -11.75 -1.51 18.96
CA GLU A 331 -10.34 -1.82 18.67
C GLU A 331 -9.75 -2.90 19.59
N ASN A 332 -10.28 -3.00 20.82
CA ASN A 332 -9.83 -3.96 21.83
C ASN A 332 -10.87 -5.06 22.13
N LYS A 333 -11.91 -5.17 21.32
CA LYS A 333 -12.97 -6.18 21.53
C LYS A 333 -12.42 -7.58 21.26
N SER A 334 -12.76 -8.54 22.14
CA SER A 334 -12.38 -9.93 21.91
C SER A 334 -13.11 -10.49 20.67
N TYR A 335 -12.39 -11.31 19.89
CA TYR A 335 -12.92 -11.97 18.70
C TYR A 335 -12.65 -13.48 18.75
N PRO A 336 -13.40 -14.22 19.58
CA PRO A 336 -13.17 -15.65 19.84
C PRO A 336 -13.40 -16.54 18.62
N GLN A 337 -14.04 -16.04 17.55
CA GLN A 337 -14.17 -16.73 16.28
C GLN A 337 -12.82 -17.01 15.63
N ALA A 338 -11.85 -16.10 15.78
CA ALA A 338 -10.49 -16.29 15.24
C ALA A 338 -9.81 -17.49 15.91
N ASP A 339 -9.79 -17.54 17.24
CA ASP A 339 -9.17 -18.64 18.00
C ASP A 339 -9.84 -19.98 17.66
N HIS A 340 -11.16 -19.97 17.57
CA HIS A 340 -11.94 -21.15 17.20
C HIS A 340 -11.55 -21.69 15.82
N MET A 341 -11.55 -20.83 14.80
CA MET A 341 -11.24 -21.23 13.42
C MET A 341 -9.78 -21.62 13.22
N ILE A 342 -8.85 -20.94 13.88
CA ILE A 342 -7.42 -21.30 13.83
C ILE A 342 -7.20 -22.66 14.45
N LYS A 343 -7.81 -22.94 15.62
CA LYS A 343 -7.72 -24.25 16.27
C LYS A 343 -8.29 -25.37 15.40
N LEU A 344 -9.46 -25.14 14.78
CA LEU A 344 -10.06 -26.11 13.85
C LEU A 344 -9.13 -26.37 12.66
N TYR A 345 -8.53 -25.35 12.08
CA TYR A 345 -7.59 -25.47 10.97
C TYR A 345 -6.34 -26.27 11.36
N GLN A 346 -5.76 -26.01 12.52
CA GLN A 346 -4.60 -26.75 13.03
C GLN A 346 -4.92 -28.24 13.24
N THR A 347 -6.07 -28.54 13.85
CA THR A 347 -6.54 -29.92 14.02
C THR A 347 -6.79 -30.62 12.68
N PHE A 348 -7.39 -29.91 11.73
CA PHE A 348 -7.61 -30.40 10.37
C PHE A 348 -6.29 -30.74 9.67
N LYS A 349 -5.29 -29.85 9.72
CA LYS A 349 -3.95 -30.11 9.14
C LYS A 349 -3.29 -31.34 9.78
N GLN A 350 -3.35 -31.48 11.09
CA GLN A 350 -2.79 -32.62 11.80
C GLN A 350 -3.47 -33.94 11.37
N SER A 351 -4.77 -33.97 11.21
CA SER A 351 -5.51 -35.17 10.77
C SER A 351 -5.17 -35.57 9.34
N MET A 352 -4.93 -34.59 8.46
CA MET A 352 -4.52 -34.85 7.07
C MET A 352 -3.09 -35.41 6.98
N SER A 353 -2.15 -34.86 7.78
CA SER A 353 -0.76 -35.35 7.80
C SER A 353 -0.60 -36.71 8.45
N SER A 354 -1.46 -37.10 9.42
CA SER A 354 -1.44 -38.44 10.02
C SER A 354 -2.04 -39.53 9.13
N ASN A 355 -2.80 -39.16 8.09
CA ASN A 355 -3.39 -40.07 7.12
C ASN A 355 -2.56 -40.24 5.82
N GLU A 356 -1.41 -39.57 5.68
CA GLU A 356 -0.48 -39.84 4.58
C GLU A 356 0.25 -41.17 4.84
N PRO A 357 0.18 -42.14 3.91
CA PRO A 357 0.91 -43.39 4.05
C PRO A 357 2.43 -43.11 4.09
N ASP A 358 3.15 -43.81 4.96
CA ASP A 358 4.62 -43.69 5.15
C ASP A 358 5.46 -43.88 3.86
N SER A 359 4.84 -44.35 2.77
CA SER A 359 5.48 -44.51 1.46
C SER A 359 5.74 -43.21 0.70
N LEU A 360 5.25 -42.06 1.15
CA LEU A 360 5.43 -40.75 0.52
C LEU A 360 6.37 -39.81 1.32
N LYS A 361 7.00 -40.32 2.40
CA LYS A 361 7.90 -39.54 3.28
C LYS A 361 9.39 -39.68 2.92
N ASN A 362 9.73 -40.25 1.77
CA ASN A 362 11.13 -40.39 1.29
C ASN A 362 11.38 -39.55 0.07
#